data_64ca969a7835de270a5fdfcee5054752
#
_entry.id   64ca969a7835de270a5fdfcee5054752
#
_cell.length_a   1.000
_cell.length_b   1.000
_cell.length_c   1.000
_cell.angle_alpha   90.00
_cell.angle_beta   90.00
_cell.angle_gamma   90.00
#
_symmetry.space_group_name_H-M   'P 1'
#
loop_
_entity.id
_entity.type
_entity.pdbx_description
1 polymer ?
#
loop_
_entity_poly.entity_id
_entity_poly.type
_entity_poly.pdbx_seq_one_letter_code
_entity_poly.pdbx_strand_id
1 'polypeptide(L)'
;MKKLSIICMTVLAALFMASCVGPRGPEGPAGKDGNANVASSTVTVHNYDWEWLDQYGQWMVTIDYSAINHNVFNYGAVLVYMDVDGTWSQVPLTYYYQDVVTNEDGTQEVINCAASIEVATLSDGGVRLFWTESDFYGGMRPDTHDFKIVAIEATVYANRTDVDYSDYNAVKTAFQLAD
;
A
#
# COMPACT_ATOMS: atom_id res chain seq x y z
N MET A 1 46.04 27.55 -1.30
CA MET A 1 44.61 27.88 -1.34
C MET A 1 43.81 27.04 -2.35
N LYS A 2 44.30 26.79 -3.58
CA LYS A 2 43.58 25.99 -4.60
C LYS A 2 43.33 24.54 -4.22
N LYS A 3 44.24 23.87 -3.47
CA LYS A 3 44.07 22.45 -3.04
C LYS A 3 43.01 22.27 -1.95
N LEU A 4 42.83 23.25 -1.08
CA LEU A 4 41.80 23.21 -0.01
C LEU A 4 40.40 23.39 -0.61
N SER A 5 40.23 24.16 -1.65
CA SER A 5 38.97 24.39 -2.35
C SER A 5 38.46 23.13 -3.09
N ILE A 6 39.38 22.32 -3.63
CA ILE A 6 39.04 21.07 -4.32
C ILE A 6 38.55 19.99 -3.30
N ILE A 7 39.21 19.93 -2.14
CA ILE A 7 38.81 18.97 -1.07
C ILE A 7 37.43 19.35 -0.51
N CYS A 8 37.15 20.61 -0.28
CA CYS A 8 35.81 21.05 0.16
C CYS A 8 34.72 20.76 -0.89
N MET A 9 35.01 20.85 -2.17
CA MET A 9 34.06 20.61 -3.24
C MET A 9 33.75 19.12 -3.42
N THR A 10 34.72 18.23 -3.20
CA THR A 10 34.51 16.77 -3.25
C THR A 10 33.76 16.24 -2.02
N VAL A 11 33.99 16.81 -0.84
CA VAL A 11 33.25 16.45 0.38
C VAL A 11 31.79 16.91 0.29
N LEU A 12 31.53 18.09 -0.28
CA LEU A 12 30.16 18.58 -0.47
C LEU A 12 29.39 17.74 -1.49
N ALA A 13 30.03 17.29 -2.57
CA ALA A 13 29.41 16.39 -3.56
C ALA A 13 29.08 15.00 -2.99
N ALA A 14 29.86 14.49 -2.05
CA ALA A 14 29.61 13.20 -1.40
C ALA A 14 28.40 13.23 -0.44
N LEU A 15 28.07 14.39 0.12
CA LEU A 15 26.92 14.58 1.02
C LEU A 15 25.57 14.60 0.29
N PHE A 16 25.56 14.92 -1.00
CA PHE A 16 24.33 14.93 -1.81
C PHE A 16 23.92 13.55 -2.33
N MET A 17 24.80 12.54 -2.25
CA MET A 17 24.48 11.16 -2.69
C MET A 17 23.83 10.30 -1.60
N ALA A 18 23.70 10.80 -0.37
CA ALA A 18 23.12 10.05 0.76
C ALA A 18 21.61 10.31 0.95
N SER A 19 20.96 11.06 0.05
CA SER A 19 19.55 11.40 0.20
C SER A 19 18.76 10.83 -0.95
N CYS A 20 17.97 9.83 -0.66
CA CYS A 20 16.68 9.44 -1.25
C CYS A 20 16.47 7.91 -1.19
N VAL A 21 16.46 7.38 0.02
CA VAL A 21 15.61 6.22 0.28
C VAL A 21 14.63 6.70 1.34
N GLY A 22 13.39 6.93 0.92
CA GLY A 22 12.31 7.21 1.86
C GLY A 22 12.23 6.09 2.91
N PRO A 23 11.73 6.35 4.12
CA PRO A 23 11.59 5.31 5.12
C PRO A 23 10.72 4.19 4.54
N ARG A 24 11.27 2.98 4.51
CA ARG A 24 10.46 1.78 4.27
C ARG A 24 9.39 1.71 5.35
N GLY A 25 8.14 1.49 4.94
CA GLY A 25 7.06 1.22 5.88
C GLY A 25 7.37 0.03 6.79
N PRO A 26 6.69 -0.08 7.95
CA PRO A 26 6.92 -1.18 8.87
C PRO A 26 6.61 -2.53 8.20
N GLU A 27 7.51 -3.49 8.38
CA GLU A 27 7.25 -4.87 8.00
C GLU A 27 6.09 -5.41 8.85
N GLY A 28 5.02 -5.88 8.18
CA GLY A 28 3.90 -6.50 8.85
C GLY A 28 4.33 -7.76 9.62
N PRO A 29 3.72 -8.05 10.79
CA PRO A 29 4.02 -9.27 11.54
C PRO A 29 3.76 -10.50 10.68
N ALA A 30 4.70 -11.46 10.70
CA ALA A 30 4.54 -12.73 10.02
C ALA A 30 3.24 -13.42 10.50
N GLY A 31 2.37 -13.83 9.56
CA GLY A 31 1.15 -14.56 9.85
C GLY A 31 1.44 -15.86 10.59
N LYS A 32 0.66 -16.19 11.63
CA LYS A 32 0.75 -17.46 12.35
C LYS A 32 0.15 -18.57 11.49
N ASP A 33 0.90 -19.69 11.42
CA ASP A 33 0.58 -20.99 10.80
C ASP A 33 -0.83 -21.16 10.18
N GLY A 34 -1.05 -20.53 9.04
CA GLY A 34 -1.99 -20.93 8.02
C GLY A 34 -1.28 -21.85 7.03
N ASN A 35 -1.99 -22.54 6.16
CA ASN A 35 -1.47 -23.41 5.10
C ASN A 35 -0.07 -22.93 4.61
N ALA A 36 0.96 -23.79 4.69
CA ALA A 36 2.37 -23.45 4.45
C ALA A 36 2.66 -22.70 3.13
N ASN A 37 1.68 -22.65 2.22
CA ASN A 37 1.75 -22.04 0.90
C ASN A 37 0.86 -20.79 0.76
N VAL A 38 0.26 -20.31 1.85
CA VAL A 38 -0.53 -19.08 1.89
C VAL A 38 -0.15 -18.29 3.15
N ALA A 39 0.29 -17.07 2.95
CA ALA A 39 0.63 -16.17 4.03
C ALA A 39 -0.28 -14.94 3.99
N SER A 40 -0.71 -14.45 5.16
CA SER A 40 -1.48 -13.21 5.27
C SER A 40 -0.93 -12.30 6.36
N SER A 41 -1.06 -11.00 6.16
CA SER A 41 -0.71 -9.99 7.15
C SER A 41 -1.68 -8.82 7.07
N THR A 42 -2.01 -8.26 8.23
CA THR A 42 -2.72 -6.98 8.32
C THR A 42 -1.71 -5.90 8.62
N VAL A 43 -1.76 -4.81 7.88
CA VAL A 43 -0.87 -3.66 8.02
C VAL A 43 -1.73 -2.41 8.15
N THR A 44 -1.50 -1.64 9.20
CA THR A 44 -2.06 -0.30 9.34
C THR A 44 -1.18 0.69 8.60
N VAL A 45 -1.73 1.33 7.57
CA VAL A 45 -1.10 2.43 6.86
C VAL A 45 -1.59 3.72 7.47
N HIS A 46 -0.69 4.41 8.15
CA HIS A 46 -1.02 5.67 8.79
C HIS A 46 -1.05 6.82 7.78
N ASN A 47 -1.78 7.87 8.12
CA ASN A 47 -1.84 9.09 7.32
C ASN A 47 -0.44 9.60 6.90
N TYR A 48 0.56 9.56 7.79
CA TYR A 48 1.91 10.07 7.54
C TYR A 48 2.78 9.14 6.67
N ASP A 49 2.37 7.91 6.39
CA ASP A 49 3.13 6.95 5.56
C ASP A 49 2.96 7.22 4.07
N TRP A 50 1.93 7.98 3.69
CA TRP A 50 1.66 8.31 2.30
C TRP A 50 2.58 9.41 1.78
N GLU A 51 3.13 9.21 0.57
CA GLU A 51 3.95 10.16 -0.18
C GLU A 51 3.18 10.68 -1.39
N TRP A 52 3.21 12.00 -1.60
CA TRP A 52 2.57 12.62 -2.75
C TRP A 52 3.44 12.52 -4.01
N LEU A 53 2.87 12.06 -5.10
CA LEU A 53 3.50 11.96 -6.41
C LEU A 53 2.93 13.03 -7.35
N ASP A 54 3.54 14.23 -7.35
CA ASP A 54 3.10 15.38 -8.16
C ASP A 54 2.88 15.03 -9.64
N GLN A 55 3.78 14.21 -10.20
CA GLN A 55 3.73 13.83 -11.60
C GLN A 55 2.46 13.08 -11.99
N TYR A 56 1.84 12.38 -11.04
CA TYR A 56 0.70 11.50 -11.29
C TYR A 56 -0.57 11.99 -10.60
N GLY A 57 -0.48 13.00 -9.72
CA GLY A 57 -1.62 13.49 -8.95
C GLY A 57 -2.21 12.45 -8.02
N GLN A 58 -1.34 11.68 -7.31
CA GLN A 58 -1.77 10.59 -6.45
C GLN A 58 -0.86 10.43 -5.23
N TRP A 59 -1.40 9.87 -4.17
CA TRP A 59 -0.66 9.41 -3.00
C TRP A 59 -0.18 7.98 -3.20
N MET A 60 0.97 7.66 -2.65
CA MET A 60 1.60 6.34 -2.76
C MET A 60 2.16 5.91 -1.40
N VAL A 61 2.07 4.62 -1.11
CA VAL A 61 2.79 3.97 -0.02
C VAL A 61 3.34 2.63 -0.49
N THR A 62 4.53 2.28 -0.04
CA THR A 62 5.12 0.96 -0.29
C THR A 62 5.12 0.16 1.01
N ILE A 63 4.64 -1.07 0.95
CA ILE A 63 4.57 -2.01 2.08
C ILE A 63 5.45 -3.21 1.71
N ASP A 64 6.51 -3.42 2.49
CA ASP A 64 7.36 -4.62 2.35
C ASP A 64 6.62 -5.84 2.91
N TYR A 65 6.61 -6.93 2.15
CA TYR A 65 6.03 -8.19 2.58
C TYR A 65 6.83 -9.37 2.02
N SER A 66 7.70 -9.93 2.83
CA SER A 66 8.67 -10.96 2.43
C SER A 66 8.03 -12.27 1.94
N ALA A 67 6.75 -12.51 2.26
CA ALA A 67 6.00 -13.65 1.73
C ALA A 67 5.76 -13.53 0.20
N ILE A 68 5.86 -12.33 -0.36
CA ILE A 68 5.84 -12.13 -1.81
C ILE A 68 7.23 -12.42 -2.37
N ASN A 69 7.55 -13.68 -2.46
CA ASN A 69 8.80 -14.16 -3.03
C ASN A 69 8.72 -14.27 -4.56
N HIS A 70 9.83 -14.67 -5.20
CA HIS A 70 9.89 -14.83 -6.67
C HIS A 70 8.80 -15.76 -7.24
N ASN A 71 8.44 -16.84 -6.55
CA ASN A 71 7.40 -17.77 -7.02
C ASN A 71 6.00 -17.15 -6.93
N VAL A 72 5.70 -16.46 -5.82
CA VAL A 72 4.43 -15.75 -5.64
C VAL A 72 4.30 -14.65 -6.68
N PHE A 73 5.34 -13.83 -6.86
CA PHE A 73 5.32 -12.73 -7.82
C PHE A 73 5.09 -13.20 -9.26
N ASN A 74 5.78 -14.26 -9.72
CA ASN A 74 5.73 -14.66 -11.12
C ASN A 74 4.60 -15.66 -11.44
N TYR A 75 4.17 -16.45 -10.48
CA TYR A 75 3.29 -17.61 -10.75
C TYR A 75 2.14 -17.76 -9.76
N GLY A 76 2.19 -17.08 -8.64
CA GLY A 76 1.17 -17.10 -7.59
C GLY A 76 0.15 -15.99 -7.73
N ALA A 77 -0.47 -15.65 -6.61
CA ALA A 77 -1.37 -14.50 -6.52
C ALA A 77 -1.08 -13.67 -5.26
N VAL A 78 -1.22 -12.36 -5.41
CA VAL A 78 -1.21 -11.42 -4.30
C VAL A 78 -2.55 -10.71 -4.28
N LEU A 79 -3.27 -10.86 -3.17
CA LEU A 79 -4.56 -10.21 -2.95
C LEU A 79 -4.37 -9.15 -1.88
N VAL A 80 -5.00 -8.00 -2.09
CA VAL A 80 -5.01 -6.93 -1.11
C VAL A 80 -6.45 -6.54 -0.85
N TYR A 81 -6.79 -6.37 0.42
CA TYR A 81 -8.09 -5.90 0.86
C TYR A 81 -7.88 -4.69 1.77
N MET A 82 -8.78 -3.73 1.68
CA MET A 82 -8.87 -2.57 2.56
C MET A 82 -10.04 -2.75 3.51
N ASP A 83 -9.87 -2.43 4.79
CA ASP A 83 -10.99 -2.34 5.71
C ASP A 83 -11.84 -1.11 5.40
N VAL A 84 -13.09 -1.33 5.06
CA VAL A 84 -14.10 -0.31 4.85
C VAL A 84 -15.24 -0.57 5.83
N ASP A 85 -15.33 0.23 6.88
CA ASP A 85 -16.35 0.15 7.92
C ASP A 85 -16.50 -1.27 8.53
N GLY A 86 -15.37 -1.92 8.82
CA GLY A 86 -15.31 -3.27 9.38
C GLY A 86 -15.53 -4.39 8.37
N THR A 87 -15.48 -4.07 7.07
CA THR A 87 -15.61 -5.04 5.98
C THR A 87 -14.39 -5.00 5.08
N TRP A 88 -13.75 -6.15 4.88
CA TRP A 88 -12.62 -6.28 3.96
C TRP A 88 -13.08 -6.24 2.50
N SER A 89 -12.75 -5.16 1.80
CA SER A 89 -13.06 -4.92 0.39
C SER A 89 -11.81 -5.09 -0.46
N GLN A 90 -11.89 -5.88 -1.53
CA GLN A 90 -10.74 -6.14 -2.39
C GLN A 90 -10.28 -4.88 -3.15
N VAL A 91 -8.98 -4.64 -3.15
CA VAL A 91 -8.32 -3.63 -3.99
C VAL A 91 -7.97 -4.28 -5.35
N PRO A 92 -8.23 -3.62 -6.50
CA PRO A 92 -8.62 -2.21 -6.64
C PRO A 92 -10.10 -1.94 -6.30
N LEU A 93 -10.35 -0.81 -5.68
CA LEU A 93 -11.72 -0.38 -5.33
C LEU A 93 -11.88 1.13 -5.46
N THR A 94 -13.14 1.59 -5.54
CA THR A 94 -13.48 3.00 -5.35
C THR A 94 -14.08 3.19 -3.97
N TYR A 95 -13.47 4.06 -3.18
CA TYR A 95 -13.91 4.41 -1.83
C TYR A 95 -14.66 5.74 -1.87
N TYR A 96 -15.87 5.75 -1.32
CA TYR A 96 -16.70 6.95 -1.22
C TYR A 96 -16.73 7.43 0.23
N TYR A 97 -16.53 8.73 0.43
CA TYR A 97 -16.54 9.33 1.75
C TYR A 97 -17.08 10.76 1.70
N GLN A 98 -17.35 11.33 2.87
CA GLN A 98 -17.75 12.72 2.99
C GLN A 98 -16.64 13.52 3.67
N ASP A 99 -16.42 14.69 3.15
CA ASP A 99 -15.51 15.66 3.72
C ASP A 99 -16.20 16.96 4.05
N VAL A 100 -15.65 17.73 4.99
CA VAL A 100 -16.16 19.03 5.42
C VAL A 100 -15.18 20.11 4.97
N VAL A 101 -15.58 20.84 3.95
CA VAL A 101 -14.80 21.97 3.46
C VAL A 101 -15.25 23.26 4.15
N THR A 102 -14.29 24.05 4.61
CA THR A 102 -14.55 25.39 5.14
C THR A 102 -14.28 26.43 4.07
N ASN A 103 -15.31 27.15 3.66
CA ASN A 103 -15.23 28.21 2.67
C ASN A 103 -14.51 29.45 3.23
N GLU A 104 -14.10 30.38 2.34
CA GLU A 104 -13.42 31.61 2.72
C GLU A 104 -14.23 32.52 3.68
N ASP A 105 -15.57 32.43 3.63
CA ASP A 105 -16.49 33.16 4.51
C ASP A 105 -16.71 32.49 5.89
N GLY A 106 -16.03 31.34 6.14
CA GLY A 106 -16.13 30.57 7.36
C GLY A 106 -17.33 29.60 7.42
N THR A 107 -18.13 29.52 6.36
CA THR A 107 -19.21 28.51 6.26
C THR A 107 -18.62 27.12 5.99
N GLN A 108 -19.28 26.09 6.51
CA GLN A 108 -18.89 24.69 6.27
C GLN A 108 -19.87 24.03 5.30
N GLU A 109 -19.32 23.30 4.35
CA GLU A 109 -20.06 22.50 3.39
C GLU A 109 -19.61 21.06 3.46
N VAL A 110 -20.57 20.11 3.44
CA VAL A 110 -20.28 18.68 3.33
C VAL A 110 -20.26 18.32 1.86
N ILE A 111 -19.12 17.85 1.38
CA ILE A 111 -18.94 17.39 0.01
C ILE A 111 -18.80 15.87 -0.03
N ASN A 112 -19.30 15.27 -1.13
CA ASN A 112 -19.10 13.84 -1.37
C ASN A 112 -17.84 13.67 -2.21
N CYS A 113 -16.92 12.87 -1.72
CA CYS A 113 -15.64 12.58 -2.34
C CYS A 113 -15.57 11.12 -2.77
N ALA A 114 -14.72 10.84 -3.73
CA ALA A 114 -14.40 9.50 -4.15
C ALA A 114 -12.89 9.38 -4.39
N ALA A 115 -12.30 8.29 -3.94
CA ALA A 115 -10.93 7.94 -4.22
C ALA A 115 -10.85 6.57 -4.89
N SER A 116 -9.95 6.42 -5.84
CA SER A 116 -9.57 5.12 -6.40
C SER A 116 -8.35 4.61 -5.66
N ILE A 117 -8.46 3.39 -5.15
CA ILE A 117 -7.35 2.68 -4.50
C ILE A 117 -6.90 1.57 -5.43
N GLU A 118 -5.62 1.59 -5.82
CA GLU A 118 -5.00 0.63 -6.71
C GLU A 118 -3.79 -0.03 -6.03
N VAL A 119 -3.39 -1.21 -6.54
CA VAL A 119 -2.24 -1.95 -6.03
C VAL A 119 -1.33 -2.43 -7.15
N ALA A 120 -0.03 -2.33 -6.93
CA ALA A 120 0.99 -3.00 -7.73
C ALA A 120 1.81 -3.92 -6.85
N THR A 121 2.01 -5.16 -7.31
CA THR A 121 2.92 -6.12 -6.66
C THR A 121 4.35 -5.84 -7.09
N LEU A 122 5.29 -5.87 -6.15
CA LEU A 122 6.71 -5.57 -6.38
C LEU A 122 7.52 -6.87 -6.48
N SER A 123 8.46 -6.92 -7.43
CA SER A 123 9.31 -8.09 -7.68
C SER A 123 10.35 -8.35 -6.58
N ASP A 124 10.64 -7.34 -5.78
CA ASP A 124 11.59 -7.39 -4.66
C ASP A 124 10.93 -7.72 -3.31
N GLY A 125 9.64 -8.01 -3.34
CA GLY A 125 8.86 -8.45 -2.19
C GLY A 125 8.10 -7.33 -1.51
N GLY A 126 6.83 -7.18 -1.86
CA GLY A 126 5.95 -6.17 -1.30
C GLY A 126 4.83 -5.75 -2.23
N VAL A 127 4.08 -4.76 -1.81
CA VAL A 127 3.04 -4.10 -2.60
C VAL A 127 3.21 -2.59 -2.52
N ARG A 128 2.77 -1.92 -3.57
CA ARG A 128 2.65 -0.48 -3.61
C ARG A 128 1.19 -0.13 -3.81
N LEU A 129 0.65 0.67 -2.89
CA LEU A 129 -0.70 1.18 -2.96
C LEU A 129 -0.67 2.59 -3.53
N PHE A 130 -1.69 2.89 -4.33
CA PHE A 130 -1.92 4.22 -4.88
C PHE A 130 -3.32 4.67 -4.48
N TRP A 131 -3.42 5.91 -4.05
CA TRP A 131 -4.68 6.56 -3.71
C TRP A 131 -4.82 7.81 -4.56
N THR A 132 -5.85 7.84 -5.40
CA THR A 132 -6.12 8.94 -6.32
C THR A 132 -7.49 9.54 -6.02
N GLU A 133 -7.51 10.80 -5.63
CA GLU A 133 -8.75 11.55 -5.44
C GLU A 133 -9.41 11.85 -6.80
N SER A 134 -10.74 11.92 -6.80
CA SER A 134 -11.52 12.14 -8.02
C SER A 134 -11.26 13.49 -8.68
N ASP A 135 -10.74 14.47 -7.94
CA ASP A 135 -10.36 15.79 -8.44
C ASP A 135 -8.85 15.89 -8.79
N PHE A 136 -8.07 14.84 -8.55
CA PHE A 136 -6.62 14.80 -8.73
C PHE A 136 -5.86 15.85 -7.90
N TYR A 137 -6.46 16.31 -6.80
CA TYR A 137 -5.88 17.33 -5.95
C TYR A 137 -5.16 16.69 -4.76
N GLY A 138 -3.90 17.07 -4.54
CA GLY A 138 -3.09 16.55 -3.43
C GLY A 138 -3.36 17.25 -2.10
N GLY A 139 -4.50 17.90 -1.97
CA GLY A 139 -4.80 18.76 -0.81
C GLY A 139 -4.98 18.00 0.49
N MET A 140 -5.50 16.79 0.43
CA MET A 140 -5.67 15.96 1.61
C MET A 140 -4.94 14.63 1.45
N ARG A 141 -4.21 14.31 2.50
CA ARG A 141 -3.52 13.02 2.61
C ARG A 141 -4.53 11.98 3.08
N PRO A 142 -4.53 10.76 2.54
CA PRO A 142 -5.44 9.72 3.00
C PRO A 142 -5.37 9.51 4.51
N ASP A 143 -6.50 9.19 5.12
CA ASP A 143 -6.58 8.83 6.52
C ASP A 143 -5.83 7.51 6.83
N THR A 144 -5.81 7.13 8.09
CA THR A 144 -5.25 5.83 8.50
C THR A 144 -6.23 4.72 8.15
N HIS A 145 -5.74 3.73 7.40
CA HIS A 145 -6.52 2.56 6.97
C HIS A 145 -5.78 1.27 7.23
N ASP A 146 -6.53 0.21 7.52
CA ASP A 146 -5.99 -1.14 7.60
C ASP A 146 -6.09 -1.85 6.26
N PHE A 147 -4.99 -2.48 5.86
CA PHE A 147 -4.90 -3.31 4.67
C PHE A 147 -4.52 -4.73 5.03
N LYS A 148 -5.17 -5.70 4.39
CA LYS A 148 -4.81 -7.11 4.51
C LYS A 148 -4.19 -7.60 3.22
N ILE A 149 -2.96 -8.11 3.32
CA ILE A 149 -2.21 -8.64 2.17
C ILE A 149 -2.19 -10.16 2.31
N VAL A 150 -2.58 -10.88 1.24
CA VAL A 150 -2.56 -12.34 1.17
C VAL A 150 -1.68 -12.75 -0.01
N ALA A 151 -0.61 -13.48 0.29
CA ALA A 151 0.30 -14.04 -0.69
C ALA A 151 0.03 -15.53 -0.85
N ILE A 152 -0.26 -16.00 -2.07
CA ILE A 152 -0.67 -17.37 -2.38
C ILE A 152 0.34 -17.96 -3.39
N GLU A 153 0.95 -19.08 -3.07
CA GLU A 153 1.86 -19.75 -3.99
C GLU A 153 1.13 -20.35 -5.20
N ALA A 154 1.83 -20.45 -6.33
CA ALA A 154 1.31 -20.87 -7.62
C ALA A 154 0.57 -22.21 -7.60
N THR A 155 1.12 -23.20 -6.89
CA THR A 155 0.53 -24.55 -6.80
C THR A 155 -0.83 -24.56 -6.08
N VAL A 156 -1.00 -23.68 -5.10
CA VAL A 156 -2.24 -23.53 -4.35
C VAL A 156 -3.26 -22.74 -5.17
N TYR A 157 -2.84 -21.61 -5.73
CA TYR A 157 -3.71 -20.76 -6.53
C TYR A 157 -4.30 -21.50 -7.74
N ALA A 158 -3.47 -22.23 -8.50
CA ALA A 158 -3.90 -22.99 -9.68
C ALA A 158 -4.89 -24.13 -9.36
N ASN A 159 -4.85 -24.68 -8.14
CA ASN A 159 -5.67 -25.82 -7.73
C ASN A 159 -6.96 -25.42 -6.96
N ARG A 160 -7.17 -24.14 -6.70
CA ARG A 160 -8.31 -23.63 -5.91
C ARG A 160 -9.21 -22.70 -6.74
N THR A 161 -9.74 -23.22 -7.84
CA THR A 161 -10.71 -22.53 -8.69
C THR A 161 -12.11 -22.41 -8.07
N ASP A 162 -12.31 -23.04 -6.92
CA ASP A 162 -13.55 -23.06 -6.13
C ASP A 162 -13.67 -21.85 -5.17
N VAL A 163 -12.61 -21.04 -5.01
CA VAL A 163 -12.56 -19.91 -4.08
C VAL A 163 -12.94 -18.62 -4.79
N ASP A 164 -13.84 -17.86 -4.21
CA ASP A 164 -14.09 -16.47 -4.60
C ASP A 164 -13.01 -15.59 -3.98
N TYR A 165 -12.02 -15.22 -4.77
CA TYR A 165 -10.89 -14.39 -4.34
C TYR A 165 -11.26 -12.92 -4.14
N SER A 166 -12.45 -12.49 -4.57
CA SER A 166 -12.95 -11.13 -4.29
C SER A 166 -13.53 -10.99 -2.89
N ASP A 167 -13.96 -12.10 -2.29
CA ASP A 167 -14.48 -12.16 -0.91
C ASP A 167 -13.40 -12.62 0.07
N TYR A 168 -12.93 -11.71 0.93
CA TYR A 168 -11.95 -12.06 1.96
C TYR A 168 -12.41 -13.19 2.88
N ASN A 169 -13.70 -13.28 3.25
CA ASN A 169 -14.21 -14.34 4.13
C ASN A 169 -14.14 -15.72 3.46
N ALA A 170 -14.37 -15.78 2.13
CA ALA A 170 -14.18 -16.99 1.35
C ALA A 170 -12.71 -17.41 1.35
N VAL A 171 -11.79 -16.46 1.10
CA VAL A 171 -10.33 -16.68 1.13
C VAL A 171 -9.88 -17.11 2.53
N LYS A 172 -10.30 -16.40 3.58
CA LYS A 172 -10.00 -16.73 4.97
C LYS A 172 -10.42 -18.16 5.33
N THR A 173 -11.65 -18.54 4.97
CA THR A 173 -12.18 -19.87 5.23
C THR A 173 -11.44 -20.95 4.44
N ALA A 174 -11.23 -20.71 3.15
CA ALA A 174 -10.58 -21.66 2.25
C ALA A 174 -9.14 -21.99 2.64
N PHE A 175 -8.42 -21.02 3.19
CA PHE A 175 -7.00 -21.14 3.54
C PHE A 175 -6.75 -21.14 5.06
N GLN A 176 -7.79 -21.10 5.89
CA GLN A 176 -7.69 -21.10 7.35
C GLN A 176 -6.78 -19.98 7.89
N LEU A 177 -6.93 -18.78 7.34
CA LEU A 177 -6.14 -17.63 7.74
C LEU A 177 -6.53 -17.15 9.14
N ALA A 178 -5.54 -16.73 9.93
CA ALA A 178 -5.78 -16.09 11.22
C ALA A 178 -6.42 -14.70 11.04
N ASP A 179 -7.04 -14.21 12.11
CA ASP A 179 -7.60 -12.85 12.19
C ASP A 179 -6.50 -11.79 12.23
#